data_96dcd5635a2ca94a0c3124c656c2a9c6
#
_entry.id   96dcd5635a2ca94a0c3124c656c2a9c6
#
_cell.length_a   1.000
_cell.length_b   1.000
_cell.length_c   1.000
_cell.angle_alpha   90.00
_cell.angle_beta   90.00
_cell.angle_gamma   90.00
#
_symmetry.space_group_name_H-M   'P 1'
#
loop_
_entity.id
_entity.type
_entity.pdbx_description
1 polymer ?
#
loop_
_entity_poly.entity_id
_entity_poly.type
_entity_poly.pdbx_seq_one_letter_code
_entity_poly.pdbx_strand_id
1 'polypeptide(L)'
;MEFDVLCKEKLSKLLFLEIDKDKFINMLGADSKNINIDELYIPINPQYISKDVAKGYSLDKLPMNYLLEGMFFALGADENLRFNKEYKKIIPFIKDAILCIKKIISDKIKEKSLIEALILLKGLSEFVKDEEVYSKLLLVCESIREKNKNYNMLQLSLSEKYKEACPKSAMPYIYASLAYNDLENYDKAYLEINEYLSKGGEKTEEIQVLYDEIKDSLDYEKGKDELLEEPEIALKRLLPLSDKFPENAIIKYYIATAYRRLENFEKAIYYLNESIALDNNMVEPINELGINYAYLGDFENALKCFKKAFEATRDIEICTNIIMCYLNLNKLEEAKKHLNIAKAIDKDDEVLVDIERYMKNLSK
;
A
#
# COMPACT_ATOMS: atom_id res chain seq x y z
N MET A 1 0.38 9.91 10.90
CA MET A 1 1.09 9.95 12.20
C MET A 1 2.52 10.51 12.08
N GLU A 2 3.38 9.96 11.22
CA GLU A 2 4.77 10.47 11.04
C GLU A 2 4.79 11.91 10.49
N PHE A 3 3.97 12.20 9.48
CA PHE A 3 3.90 13.56 8.91
C PHE A 3 3.39 14.60 9.93
N ASP A 4 2.39 14.29 10.74
CA ASP A 4 1.86 15.22 11.75
C ASP A 4 2.89 15.51 12.85
N VAL A 5 3.68 14.50 13.24
CA VAL A 5 4.78 14.69 14.18
C VAL A 5 5.85 15.60 13.57
N LEU A 6 6.22 15.36 12.32
CA LEU A 6 7.19 16.19 11.60
C LEU A 6 6.69 17.63 11.43
N CYS A 7 5.39 17.83 11.14
CA CYS A 7 4.79 19.15 11.04
C CYS A 7 4.90 19.92 12.37
N LYS A 8 4.54 19.26 13.49
CA LYS A 8 4.64 19.85 14.82
C LYS A 8 6.08 20.16 15.22
N GLU A 9 7.02 19.27 14.90
CA GLU A 9 8.45 19.50 15.12
C GLU A 9 8.94 20.73 14.33
N LYS A 10 8.56 20.84 13.05
CA LYS A 10 8.93 22.02 12.23
C LYS A 10 8.26 23.31 12.75
N LEU A 11 7.00 23.23 13.17
CA LEU A 11 6.28 24.36 13.76
C LEU A 11 6.93 24.83 15.07
N SER A 12 7.41 23.92 15.91
CA SER A 12 8.08 24.24 17.18
C SER A 12 9.43 24.96 17.01
N LYS A 13 10.02 24.88 15.81
CA LYS A 13 11.27 25.60 15.46
C LYS A 13 11.02 27.04 15.01
N LEU A 14 9.78 27.46 14.84
CA LEU A 14 9.42 28.82 14.52
C LEU A 14 9.32 29.69 15.77
N LEU A 15 9.62 30.97 15.63
CA LEU A 15 9.45 31.96 16.71
C LEU A 15 8.04 32.55 16.61
N PHE A 16 7.25 32.43 17.68
CA PHE A 16 5.94 33.07 17.77
C PHE A 16 6.12 34.50 18.30
N LEU A 17 6.01 35.48 17.40
CA LEU A 17 6.10 36.88 17.75
C LEU A 17 4.73 37.40 18.12
N GLU A 18 4.66 38.09 19.26
CA GLU A 18 3.49 38.85 19.63
C GLU A 18 3.41 40.11 18.75
N ILE A 19 2.30 40.29 18.09
CA ILE A 19 2.03 41.40 17.19
C ILE A 19 0.99 42.31 17.86
N ASP A 20 1.29 43.63 17.89
CA ASP A 20 0.31 44.65 18.29
C ASP A 20 -0.90 44.59 17.34
N LYS A 21 -1.96 43.93 17.82
CA LYS A 21 -3.17 43.63 17.04
C LYS A 21 -3.80 44.88 16.47
N ASP A 22 -3.86 45.97 17.25
CA ASP A 22 -4.54 47.22 16.84
C ASP A 22 -3.79 47.93 15.73
N LYS A 23 -2.47 47.96 15.83
CA LYS A 23 -1.62 48.51 14.77
C LYS A 23 -1.70 47.64 13.51
N PHE A 24 -1.67 46.32 13.68
CA PHE A 24 -1.73 45.40 12.56
C PHE A 24 -3.08 45.46 11.83
N ILE A 25 -4.20 45.47 12.56
CA ILE A 25 -5.54 45.63 11.97
C ILE A 25 -5.69 46.98 11.28
N ASN A 26 -5.21 48.06 11.88
CA ASN A 26 -5.25 49.37 11.26
C ASN A 26 -4.44 49.44 9.93
N MET A 27 -3.32 48.72 9.84
CA MET A 27 -2.52 48.58 8.63
C MET A 27 -3.26 47.83 7.51
N LEU A 28 -4.17 46.90 7.84
CA LEU A 28 -4.96 46.14 6.86
C LEU A 28 -6.09 46.95 6.20
N GLY A 29 -6.44 48.13 6.74
CA GLY A 29 -7.44 49.04 6.18
C GLY A 29 -8.77 49.10 6.91
N ALA A 30 -9.71 49.92 6.41
CA ALA A 30 -10.96 50.26 7.12
C ALA A 30 -11.90 49.07 7.31
N ASP A 31 -11.95 48.14 6.36
CA ASP A 31 -12.86 46.99 6.40
C ASP A 31 -12.46 45.96 7.47
N SER A 32 -11.22 46.02 7.95
CA SER A 32 -10.68 45.11 8.97
C SER A 32 -11.02 45.52 10.41
N LYS A 33 -11.57 46.71 10.64
CA LYS A 33 -11.84 47.28 11.98
C LYS A 33 -12.83 46.47 12.82
N ASN A 34 -13.61 45.59 12.20
CA ASN A 34 -14.57 44.71 12.88
C ASN A 34 -13.99 43.34 13.24
N ILE A 35 -12.70 43.13 13.01
CA ILE A 35 -12.04 41.84 13.35
C ILE A 35 -11.83 41.82 14.86
N ASN A 36 -12.56 40.93 15.54
CA ASN A 36 -12.37 40.74 16.98
C ASN A 36 -11.31 39.65 17.21
N ILE A 37 -10.16 40.06 17.77
CA ILE A 37 -9.01 39.20 18.11
C ILE A 37 -8.53 39.61 19.50
N ASP A 38 -8.33 38.60 20.37
CA ASP A 38 -7.86 38.85 21.74
C ASP A 38 -6.34 39.06 21.78
N GLU A 39 -5.60 38.09 21.21
CA GLU A 39 -4.14 38.10 21.12
C GLU A 39 -3.72 37.63 19.72
N LEU A 40 -2.61 38.19 19.23
CA LEU A 40 -2.06 37.81 17.93
C LEU A 40 -0.60 37.40 18.04
N TYR A 41 -0.32 36.12 17.93
CA TYR A 41 1.02 35.57 17.81
C TYR A 41 1.19 34.94 16.44
N ILE A 42 2.20 35.39 15.68
CA ILE A 42 2.47 34.90 14.34
C ILE A 42 3.80 34.14 14.34
N PRO A 43 3.83 32.87 13.87
CA PRO A 43 5.08 32.12 13.76
C PRO A 43 5.92 32.65 12.59
N ILE A 44 7.21 32.83 12.84
CA ILE A 44 8.17 33.34 11.83
C ILE A 44 9.41 32.45 11.85
N ASN A 45 9.97 32.19 10.67
CA ASN A 45 11.24 31.49 10.57
C ASN A 45 12.38 32.36 11.16
N PRO A 46 13.12 31.87 12.17
CA PRO A 46 14.21 32.59 12.82
C PRO A 46 15.28 33.13 11.83
N GLN A 47 15.49 32.40 10.73
CA GLN A 47 16.46 32.78 9.71
C GLN A 47 16.11 34.11 8.99
N TYR A 48 14.82 34.45 8.91
CA TYR A 48 14.40 35.72 8.33
C TYR A 48 14.76 36.87 9.25
N ILE A 49 14.53 36.71 10.55
CA ILE A 49 14.87 37.72 11.55
C ILE A 49 16.38 37.98 11.56
N SER A 50 17.20 36.92 11.57
CA SER A 50 18.65 37.04 11.58
C SER A 50 19.19 37.75 10.32
N LYS A 51 18.61 37.50 9.15
CA LYS A 51 18.99 38.16 7.88
C LYS A 51 18.64 39.64 7.87
N ASP A 52 17.49 40.02 8.42
CA ASP A 52 17.01 41.38 8.39
C ASP A 52 17.65 42.26 9.48
N VAL A 53 17.89 41.69 10.67
CA VAL A 53 18.68 42.37 11.72
C VAL A 53 20.13 42.62 11.25
N ALA A 54 20.73 41.65 10.54
CA ALA A 54 22.05 41.82 9.94
C ALA A 54 22.10 42.95 8.89
N LYS A 55 20.95 43.31 8.26
CA LYS A 55 20.78 44.43 7.33
C LYS A 55 20.36 45.73 7.99
N GLY A 56 20.24 45.75 9.34
CA GLY A 56 19.87 46.96 10.11
C GLY A 56 18.36 47.23 10.14
N TYR A 57 17.50 46.29 9.76
CA TYR A 57 16.04 46.44 9.90
C TYR A 57 15.61 46.20 11.36
N SER A 58 14.63 47.01 11.81
CA SER A 58 14.00 46.79 13.12
C SER A 58 12.87 45.79 13.02
N LEU A 59 12.59 45.03 14.12
CA LEU A 59 11.51 44.04 14.20
C LEU A 59 10.12 44.64 13.89
N ASP A 60 9.94 45.94 14.04
CA ASP A 60 8.68 46.67 13.75
C ASP A 60 8.37 46.79 12.25
N LYS A 61 9.29 46.37 11.38
CA LYS A 61 9.17 46.51 9.91
C LYS A 61 9.35 45.20 9.17
N LEU A 62 8.91 44.08 9.80
CA LEU A 62 8.97 42.80 9.16
C LEU A 62 8.13 42.75 7.88
N PRO A 63 8.68 42.25 6.77
CA PRO A 63 7.94 42.09 5.52
C PRO A 63 6.68 41.22 5.70
N MET A 64 5.56 41.64 5.10
CA MET A 64 4.28 40.96 5.20
C MET A 64 4.34 39.52 4.70
N ASN A 65 5.18 39.20 3.72
CA ASN A 65 5.36 37.85 3.21
C ASN A 65 5.90 36.85 4.27
N TYR A 66 6.71 37.31 5.26
CA TYR A 66 7.18 36.45 6.35
C TYR A 66 6.04 36.11 7.32
N LEU A 67 5.18 37.08 7.59
CA LEU A 67 3.99 36.89 8.43
C LEU A 67 2.99 35.92 7.74
N LEU A 68 2.76 36.13 6.45
CA LEU A 68 1.92 35.26 5.64
C LEU A 68 2.43 33.81 5.61
N GLU A 69 3.72 33.61 5.31
CA GLU A 69 4.33 32.28 5.30
C GLU A 69 4.11 31.58 6.64
N GLY A 70 4.34 32.28 7.76
CA GLY A 70 4.14 31.73 9.10
C GLY A 70 2.70 31.33 9.38
N MET A 71 1.72 32.19 9.06
CA MET A 71 0.30 31.90 9.27
C MET A 71 -0.15 30.69 8.42
N PHE A 72 0.20 30.64 7.15
CA PHE A 72 -0.15 29.51 6.28
C PHE A 72 0.58 28.23 6.71
N PHE A 73 1.82 28.34 7.16
CA PHE A 73 2.57 27.19 7.71
C PHE A 73 1.88 26.63 8.96
N ALA A 74 1.46 27.48 9.89
CA ALA A 74 0.74 27.06 11.09
C ALA A 74 -0.58 26.35 10.76
N LEU A 75 -1.37 26.91 9.85
CA LEU A 75 -2.63 26.32 9.37
C LEU A 75 -2.43 24.93 8.75
N GLY A 76 -1.35 24.71 8.01
CA GLY A 76 -1.05 23.44 7.39
C GLY A 76 -0.37 22.43 8.33
N ALA A 77 0.37 22.90 9.33
CA ALA A 77 1.15 22.07 10.23
C ALA A 77 0.32 21.48 11.38
N ASP A 78 -0.58 22.26 11.97
CA ASP A 78 -1.44 21.78 13.07
C ASP A 78 -2.83 22.43 13.00
N GLU A 79 -3.82 21.68 12.57
CA GLU A 79 -5.22 22.13 12.44
C GLU A 79 -5.80 22.65 13.78
N ASN A 80 -5.27 22.18 14.90
CA ASN A 80 -5.73 22.50 16.26
C ASN A 80 -4.94 23.62 16.95
N LEU A 81 -4.02 24.28 16.24
CA LEU A 81 -3.26 25.35 16.83
C LEU A 81 -4.19 26.50 17.28
N ARG A 82 -3.99 26.98 18.53
CA ARG A 82 -4.84 28.00 19.18
C ARG A 82 -5.12 29.22 18.27
N PHE A 83 -4.12 29.72 17.57
CA PHE A 83 -4.21 30.97 16.79
C PHE A 83 -4.71 30.78 15.33
N ASN A 84 -5.00 29.57 14.89
CA ASN A 84 -5.51 29.32 13.55
C ASN A 84 -6.82 30.05 13.24
N LYS A 85 -7.67 30.21 14.27
CA LYS A 85 -8.95 30.94 14.14
C LYS A 85 -8.71 32.42 13.80
N GLU A 86 -7.70 33.03 14.41
CA GLU A 86 -7.29 34.40 14.18
C GLU A 86 -6.69 34.54 12.78
N TYR A 87 -5.82 33.65 12.35
CA TYR A 87 -5.25 33.66 11.00
C TYR A 87 -6.33 33.56 9.91
N LYS A 88 -7.33 32.69 10.10
CA LYS A 88 -8.47 32.57 9.17
C LYS A 88 -9.29 33.85 9.06
N LYS A 89 -9.37 34.66 10.13
CA LYS A 89 -10.04 35.96 10.11
C LYS A 89 -9.20 37.06 9.43
N ILE A 90 -7.88 37.04 9.58
CA ILE A 90 -6.96 38.10 9.14
C ILE A 90 -6.58 37.94 7.68
N ILE A 91 -6.21 36.75 7.24
CA ILE A 91 -5.66 36.50 5.89
C ILE A 91 -6.51 37.07 4.77
N PRO A 92 -7.86 37.02 4.79
CA PRO A 92 -8.69 37.59 3.72
C PRO A 92 -8.55 39.10 3.53
N PHE A 93 -8.07 39.85 4.55
CA PHE A 93 -7.88 41.27 4.49
C PHE A 93 -6.46 41.69 4.04
N ILE A 94 -5.54 40.73 3.92
CA ILE A 94 -4.19 40.98 3.43
C ILE A 94 -4.22 41.01 1.90
N LYS A 95 -3.89 42.17 1.34
CA LYS A 95 -3.86 42.37 -0.11
C LYS A 95 -2.93 41.34 -0.77
N ASP A 96 -3.41 40.72 -1.82
CA ASP A 96 -2.68 39.73 -2.64
C ASP A 96 -2.13 38.51 -1.83
N ALA A 97 -2.71 38.21 -0.65
CA ALA A 97 -2.24 37.13 0.24
C ALA A 97 -2.11 35.76 -0.49
N ILE A 98 -3.14 35.39 -1.26
CA ILE A 98 -3.15 34.12 -2.00
C ILE A 98 -2.08 34.10 -3.10
N LEU A 99 -1.87 35.20 -3.81
CA LEU A 99 -0.83 35.28 -4.84
C LEU A 99 0.56 35.20 -4.21
N CYS A 100 0.76 35.89 -3.08
CA CYS A 100 2.01 35.89 -2.34
C CYS A 100 2.36 34.47 -1.86
N ILE A 101 1.41 33.75 -1.23
CA ILE A 101 1.70 32.39 -0.73
C ILE A 101 1.91 31.40 -1.87
N LYS A 102 1.16 31.48 -2.98
CA LYS A 102 1.41 30.65 -4.17
C LYS A 102 2.84 30.84 -4.71
N LYS A 103 3.38 32.08 -4.68
CA LYS A 103 4.77 32.35 -5.04
C LYS A 103 5.76 31.70 -4.07
N ILE A 104 5.56 31.86 -2.76
CA ILE A 104 6.42 31.26 -1.74
C ILE A 104 6.44 29.73 -1.90
N ILE A 105 5.28 29.09 -2.09
CA ILE A 105 5.17 27.67 -2.35
C ILE A 105 5.97 27.25 -3.60
N SER A 106 5.84 28.02 -4.69
CA SER A 106 6.59 27.76 -5.92
C SER A 106 8.11 27.81 -5.70
N ASP A 107 8.58 28.79 -4.92
CA ASP A 107 10.00 28.92 -4.60
C ASP A 107 10.48 27.75 -3.71
N LYS A 108 9.69 27.33 -2.70
CA LYS A 108 9.99 26.11 -1.89
C LYS A 108 10.09 24.84 -2.75
N ILE A 109 9.22 24.69 -3.74
CA ILE A 109 9.28 23.55 -4.67
C ILE A 109 10.57 23.58 -5.50
N LYS A 110 10.95 24.76 -6.05
CA LYS A 110 12.21 24.92 -6.80
C LYS A 110 13.45 24.64 -5.94
N GLU A 111 13.41 25.02 -4.66
CA GLU A 111 14.46 24.75 -3.68
C GLU A 111 14.47 23.29 -3.18
N LYS A 112 13.56 22.45 -3.68
CA LYS A 112 13.34 21.04 -3.24
C LYS A 112 12.98 20.89 -1.76
N SER A 113 12.48 21.97 -1.13
CA SER A 113 11.93 21.97 0.24
C SER A 113 10.49 21.44 0.24
N LEU A 114 10.30 20.19 -0.24
CA LEU A 114 8.97 19.63 -0.53
C LEU A 114 8.07 19.52 0.70
N ILE A 115 8.65 19.25 1.88
CA ILE A 115 7.88 19.15 3.14
C ILE A 115 7.28 20.50 3.52
N GLU A 116 8.08 21.60 3.44
CA GLU A 116 7.57 22.95 3.69
C GLU A 116 6.51 23.33 2.66
N ALA A 117 6.75 23.04 1.37
CA ALA A 117 5.78 23.28 0.31
C ALA A 117 4.45 22.54 0.56
N LEU A 118 4.51 21.27 1.00
CA LEU A 118 3.34 20.47 1.33
C LEU A 118 2.54 21.05 2.50
N ILE A 119 3.23 21.49 3.57
CA ILE A 119 2.60 22.14 4.73
C ILE A 119 1.90 23.43 4.30
N LEU A 120 2.58 24.27 3.52
CA LEU A 120 2.02 25.52 3.02
C LEU A 120 0.82 25.30 2.08
N LEU A 121 0.87 24.28 1.21
CA LEU A 121 -0.25 23.89 0.35
C LEU A 121 -1.45 23.39 1.17
N LYS A 122 -1.24 22.62 2.24
CA LYS A 122 -2.31 22.26 3.17
C LYS A 122 -2.94 23.50 3.80
N GLY A 123 -2.13 24.46 4.26
CA GLY A 123 -2.64 25.73 4.78
C GLY A 123 -3.40 26.53 3.73
N LEU A 124 -2.93 26.56 2.48
CA LEU A 124 -3.60 27.25 1.38
C LEU A 124 -4.95 26.60 1.03
N SER A 125 -5.07 25.29 1.09
CA SER A 125 -6.31 24.56 0.80
C SER A 125 -7.45 24.89 1.78
N GLU A 126 -7.17 25.53 2.91
CA GLU A 126 -8.20 26.03 3.82
C GLU A 126 -8.96 27.26 3.24
N PHE A 127 -8.34 27.98 2.31
CA PHE A 127 -8.91 29.20 1.69
C PHE A 127 -9.30 28.99 0.23
N VAL A 128 -8.56 28.17 -0.50
CA VAL A 128 -8.71 27.99 -1.95
C VAL A 128 -8.99 26.52 -2.20
N LYS A 129 -10.26 26.22 -2.45
CA LYS A 129 -10.74 24.85 -2.71
C LYS A 129 -10.94 24.63 -4.20
N ASP A 130 -9.88 24.85 -4.97
CA ASP A 130 -9.88 24.67 -6.42
C ASP A 130 -8.97 23.51 -6.86
N GLU A 131 -9.17 23.09 -8.09
CA GLU A 131 -8.45 21.98 -8.69
C GLU A 131 -6.94 22.24 -8.79
N GLU A 132 -6.52 23.47 -9.02
CA GLU A 132 -5.10 23.85 -9.12
C GLU A 132 -4.35 23.60 -7.81
N VAL A 133 -4.94 24.01 -6.67
CA VAL A 133 -4.32 23.86 -5.35
C VAL A 133 -4.25 22.41 -4.95
N TYR A 134 -5.35 21.67 -5.10
CA TYR A 134 -5.38 20.27 -4.71
C TYR A 134 -4.51 19.37 -5.62
N SER A 135 -4.46 19.65 -6.92
CA SER A 135 -3.55 18.92 -7.83
C SER A 135 -2.10 19.15 -7.46
N LYS A 136 -1.70 20.39 -7.13
CA LYS A 136 -0.34 20.66 -6.65
C LYS A 136 -0.05 19.99 -5.31
N LEU A 137 -1.03 19.97 -4.41
CA LEU A 137 -0.92 19.31 -3.11
C LEU A 137 -0.61 17.80 -3.26
N LEU A 138 -1.38 17.11 -4.11
CA LEU A 138 -1.17 15.69 -4.38
C LEU A 138 0.14 15.44 -5.15
N LEU A 139 0.49 16.26 -6.13
CA LEU A 139 1.74 16.13 -6.88
C LEU A 139 2.97 16.27 -5.97
N VAL A 140 2.97 17.22 -5.03
CA VAL A 140 4.06 17.38 -4.06
C VAL A 140 4.08 16.21 -3.08
N CYS A 141 2.92 15.74 -2.62
CA CYS A 141 2.81 14.56 -1.76
C CYS A 141 3.36 13.32 -2.47
N GLU A 142 3.00 13.10 -3.73
CA GLU A 142 3.49 12.00 -4.57
C GLU A 142 5.02 12.02 -4.69
N SER A 143 5.61 13.17 -4.99
CA SER A 143 7.07 13.32 -5.10
C SER A 143 7.82 12.97 -3.79
N ILE A 144 7.14 13.06 -2.65
CA ILE A 144 7.67 12.63 -1.35
C ILE A 144 7.41 11.13 -1.15
N ARG A 145 6.22 10.65 -1.48
CA ARG A 145 5.77 9.27 -1.34
C ARG A 145 6.62 8.30 -2.17
N GLU A 146 6.98 8.66 -3.40
CA GLU A 146 7.88 7.86 -4.24
C GLU A 146 9.19 7.50 -3.54
N LYS A 147 9.67 8.38 -2.65
CA LYS A 147 10.91 8.19 -1.88
C LYS A 147 10.67 7.58 -0.50
N ASN A 148 9.47 7.74 0.03
CA ASN A 148 9.10 7.25 1.37
C ASN A 148 7.64 6.81 1.40
N LYS A 149 7.41 5.51 1.34
CA LYS A 149 6.08 4.89 1.32
C LYS A 149 5.25 5.12 2.59
N ASN A 150 5.84 5.61 3.68
CA ASN A 150 5.11 6.02 4.89
C ASN A 150 4.11 7.17 4.62
N TYR A 151 4.24 7.85 3.48
CA TYR A 151 3.31 8.90 3.04
C TYR A 151 2.06 8.38 2.31
N ASN A 152 1.91 7.07 2.08
CA ASN A 152 0.72 6.49 1.45
C ASN A 152 -0.57 6.90 2.15
N MET A 153 -0.64 6.80 3.49
CA MET A 153 -1.83 7.17 4.25
C MET A 153 -2.14 8.67 4.19
N LEU A 154 -1.11 9.52 4.15
CA LEU A 154 -1.30 10.96 3.94
C LEU A 154 -1.89 11.23 2.55
N GLN A 155 -1.35 10.60 1.50
CA GLN A 155 -1.84 10.76 0.14
C GLN A 155 -3.30 10.34 0.01
N LEU A 156 -3.70 9.22 0.63
CA LEU A 156 -5.10 8.80 0.67
C LEU A 156 -5.99 9.86 1.34
N SER A 157 -5.58 10.37 2.50
CA SER A 157 -6.32 11.42 3.22
C SER A 157 -6.46 12.71 2.39
N LEU A 158 -5.40 13.10 1.69
CA LEU A 158 -5.44 14.28 0.81
C LEU A 158 -6.30 14.04 -0.44
N SER A 159 -6.28 12.83 -0.99
CA SER A 159 -7.14 12.44 -2.11
C SER A 159 -8.62 12.53 -1.74
N GLU A 160 -9.01 12.06 -0.55
CA GLU A 160 -10.40 12.18 -0.08
C GLU A 160 -10.82 13.66 0.08
N LYS A 161 -9.98 14.50 0.69
CA LYS A 161 -10.25 15.95 0.79
C LYS A 161 -10.41 16.59 -0.59
N TYR A 162 -9.65 16.14 -1.59
CA TYR A 162 -9.76 16.63 -2.96
C TYR A 162 -11.07 16.16 -3.62
N LYS A 163 -11.45 14.89 -3.46
CA LYS A 163 -12.73 14.35 -3.96
C LYS A 163 -13.92 15.16 -3.42
N GLU A 164 -13.89 15.53 -2.14
CA GLU A 164 -14.92 16.36 -1.51
C GLU A 164 -14.94 17.78 -2.07
N ALA A 165 -13.77 18.41 -2.25
CA ALA A 165 -13.64 19.80 -2.73
C ALA A 165 -13.97 19.94 -4.22
N CYS A 166 -13.58 18.96 -5.05
CA CYS A 166 -13.71 18.98 -6.50
C CYS A 166 -14.29 17.64 -7.01
N PRO A 167 -15.57 17.34 -6.79
CA PRO A 167 -16.17 16.00 -7.06
C PRO A 167 -16.13 15.55 -8.52
N LYS A 168 -15.88 16.47 -9.46
CA LYS A 168 -15.80 16.17 -10.90
C LYS A 168 -14.38 15.84 -11.37
N SER A 169 -13.37 16.12 -10.57
CA SER A 169 -11.98 15.88 -10.95
C SER A 169 -11.66 14.38 -10.92
N ALA A 170 -10.97 13.91 -11.95
CA ALA A 170 -10.44 12.54 -11.99
C ALA A 170 -9.14 12.40 -11.17
N MET A 171 -8.35 13.48 -11.03
CA MET A 171 -7.01 13.44 -10.49
C MET A 171 -6.87 12.79 -9.10
N PRO A 172 -7.75 13.02 -8.10
CA PRO A 172 -7.57 12.40 -6.78
C PRO A 172 -7.63 10.88 -6.81
N TYR A 173 -8.33 10.30 -7.77
CA TYR A 173 -8.51 8.86 -7.91
C TYR A 173 -7.24 8.14 -8.36
N ILE A 174 -6.47 8.74 -9.30
CA ILE A 174 -5.20 8.13 -9.72
C ILE A 174 -4.16 8.14 -8.59
N TYR A 175 -4.09 9.23 -7.81
CA TYR A 175 -3.17 9.29 -6.67
C TYR A 175 -3.59 8.34 -5.54
N ALA A 176 -4.89 8.15 -5.32
CA ALA A 176 -5.39 7.14 -4.38
C ALA A 176 -5.07 5.72 -4.86
N SER A 177 -5.23 5.44 -6.16
CA SER A 177 -4.88 4.14 -6.76
C SER A 177 -3.41 3.80 -6.56
N LEU A 178 -2.49 4.75 -6.85
CA LEU A 178 -1.06 4.59 -6.62
C LEU A 178 -0.74 4.25 -5.16
N ALA A 179 -1.37 4.96 -4.21
CA ALA A 179 -1.15 4.72 -2.79
C ALA A 179 -1.70 3.36 -2.32
N TYR A 180 -2.87 2.95 -2.82
CA TYR A 180 -3.43 1.63 -2.52
C TYR A 180 -2.62 0.49 -3.15
N ASN A 181 -2.08 0.70 -4.36
CA ASN A 181 -1.19 -0.27 -5.02
C ASN A 181 0.07 -0.52 -4.18
N ASP A 182 0.72 0.53 -3.69
CA ASP A 182 1.87 0.41 -2.79
C ASP A 182 1.55 -0.25 -1.44
N LEU A 183 0.30 -0.19 -1.01
CA LEU A 183 -0.20 -0.86 0.20
C LEU A 183 -0.69 -2.29 -0.07
N GLU A 184 -0.48 -2.79 -1.29
CA GLU A 184 -0.91 -4.12 -1.75
C GLU A 184 -2.44 -4.34 -1.59
N ASN A 185 -3.22 -3.24 -1.54
CA ASN A 185 -4.68 -3.28 -1.51
C ASN A 185 -5.22 -3.16 -2.94
N TYR A 186 -5.03 -4.22 -3.70
CA TYR A 186 -5.33 -4.23 -5.14
C TYR A 186 -6.81 -4.05 -5.46
N ASP A 187 -7.74 -4.49 -4.59
CA ASP A 187 -9.17 -4.24 -4.74
C ASP A 187 -9.47 -2.74 -4.78
N LYS A 188 -8.95 -1.99 -3.81
CA LYS A 188 -9.15 -0.54 -3.76
C LYS A 188 -8.38 0.18 -4.84
N ALA A 189 -7.15 -0.25 -5.13
CA ALA A 189 -6.36 0.32 -6.22
C ALA A 189 -7.09 0.20 -7.56
N TYR A 190 -7.67 -0.97 -7.84
CA TYR A 190 -8.46 -1.23 -9.05
C TYR A 190 -9.76 -0.41 -9.11
N LEU A 191 -10.46 -0.28 -7.98
CA LEU A 191 -11.64 0.58 -7.90
C LEU A 191 -11.30 2.03 -8.23
N GLU A 192 -10.25 2.57 -7.61
CA GLU A 192 -9.83 3.95 -7.78
C GLU A 192 -9.37 4.25 -9.22
N ILE A 193 -8.60 3.37 -9.85
CA ILE A 193 -8.17 3.61 -11.25
C ILE A 193 -9.34 3.53 -12.23
N ASN A 194 -10.36 2.69 -11.97
CA ASN A 194 -11.58 2.67 -12.76
C ASN A 194 -12.40 3.95 -12.58
N GLU A 195 -12.48 4.48 -11.35
CA GLU A 195 -13.13 5.77 -11.09
C GLU A 195 -12.40 6.91 -11.80
N TYR A 196 -11.04 6.90 -11.81
CA TYR A 196 -10.25 7.85 -12.59
C TYR A 196 -10.67 7.87 -14.07
N LEU A 197 -10.73 6.69 -14.69
CA LEU A 197 -11.11 6.55 -16.09
C LEU A 197 -12.57 6.94 -16.34
N SER A 198 -13.49 6.57 -15.43
CA SER A 198 -14.93 6.88 -15.54
C SER A 198 -15.21 8.38 -15.50
N LYS A 199 -14.36 9.13 -14.76
CA LYS A 199 -14.43 10.60 -14.65
C LYS A 199 -13.71 11.34 -15.79
N GLY A 200 -13.29 10.62 -16.83
CA GLY A 200 -12.64 11.19 -18.00
C GLY A 200 -11.14 11.43 -17.82
N GLY A 201 -10.51 10.74 -16.88
CA GLY A 201 -9.05 10.71 -16.76
C GLY A 201 -8.40 10.20 -18.06
N GLU A 202 -7.29 10.82 -18.46
CA GLU A 202 -6.58 10.46 -19.68
C GLU A 202 -5.95 9.08 -19.57
N LYS A 203 -6.20 8.21 -20.54
CA LYS A 203 -5.63 6.88 -20.62
C LYS A 203 -4.30 6.92 -21.36
N THR A 204 -3.27 7.47 -20.71
CA THR A 204 -1.89 7.45 -21.25
C THR A 204 -1.30 6.04 -21.20
N GLU A 205 -0.14 5.85 -21.82
CA GLU A 205 0.58 4.57 -21.78
C GLU A 205 0.96 4.19 -20.34
N GLU A 206 1.40 5.14 -19.55
CA GLU A 206 1.75 4.92 -18.13
C GLU A 206 0.53 4.49 -17.29
N ILE A 207 -0.63 5.11 -17.53
CA ILE A 207 -1.88 4.74 -16.86
C ILE A 207 -2.35 3.35 -17.30
N GLN A 208 -2.15 2.99 -18.59
CA GLN A 208 -2.48 1.65 -19.05
C GLN A 208 -1.59 0.60 -18.39
N VAL A 209 -0.28 0.85 -18.31
CA VAL A 209 0.68 -0.05 -17.63
C VAL A 209 0.28 -0.23 -16.16
N LEU A 210 0.02 0.86 -15.43
CA LEU A 210 -0.42 0.80 -14.04
C LEU A 210 -1.73 0.03 -13.87
N TYR A 211 -2.71 0.25 -14.78
CA TYR A 211 -3.97 -0.47 -14.77
C TYR A 211 -3.76 -1.97 -14.93
N ASP A 212 -2.92 -2.37 -15.88
CA ASP A 212 -2.65 -3.78 -16.16
C ASP A 212 -1.88 -4.43 -15.00
N GLU A 213 -0.91 -3.74 -14.40
CA GLU A 213 -0.19 -4.22 -13.21
C GLU A 213 -1.13 -4.43 -12.01
N ILE A 214 -1.98 -3.45 -11.71
CA ILE A 214 -2.96 -3.57 -10.60
C ILE A 214 -3.92 -4.73 -10.87
N LYS A 215 -4.40 -4.86 -12.10
CA LYS A 215 -5.33 -5.93 -12.48
C LYS A 215 -4.68 -7.30 -12.36
N ASP A 216 -3.45 -7.46 -12.85
CA ASP A 216 -2.72 -8.72 -12.76
C ASP A 216 -2.49 -9.13 -11.29
N SER A 217 -2.07 -8.18 -10.45
CA SER A 217 -1.89 -8.41 -9.02
C SER A 217 -3.20 -8.80 -8.33
N LEU A 218 -4.30 -8.12 -8.67
CA LEU A 218 -5.64 -8.44 -8.17
C LEU A 218 -6.09 -9.84 -8.60
N ASP A 219 -5.91 -10.18 -9.89
CA ASP A 219 -6.30 -11.49 -10.41
C ASP A 219 -5.44 -12.60 -9.81
N TYR A 220 -4.16 -12.35 -9.53
CA TYR A 220 -3.28 -13.29 -8.84
C TYR A 220 -3.74 -13.55 -7.41
N GLU A 221 -3.95 -12.51 -6.58
CA GLU A 221 -4.37 -12.69 -5.19
C GLU A 221 -5.76 -13.34 -5.09
N LYS A 222 -6.72 -12.88 -5.88
CA LYS A 222 -8.06 -13.49 -5.90
C LYS A 222 -8.03 -14.92 -6.42
N GLY A 223 -7.26 -15.18 -7.48
CA GLY A 223 -7.12 -16.54 -7.99
C GLY A 223 -6.54 -17.51 -6.97
N LYS A 224 -5.61 -17.04 -6.13
CA LYS A 224 -5.07 -17.82 -5.01
C LYS A 224 -6.12 -18.08 -3.92
N ASP A 225 -6.89 -17.06 -3.55
CA ASP A 225 -7.91 -17.18 -2.49
C ASP A 225 -9.08 -18.10 -2.91
N GLU A 226 -9.45 -18.08 -4.20
CA GLU A 226 -10.55 -18.86 -4.77
C GLU A 226 -10.21 -20.34 -5.03
N LEU A 227 -8.95 -20.77 -4.85
CA LEU A 227 -8.48 -22.15 -5.18
C LEU A 227 -9.28 -23.26 -4.53
N LEU A 228 -9.73 -23.06 -3.29
CA LEU A 228 -10.36 -24.11 -2.50
C LEU A 228 -11.86 -24.19 -2.72
N GLU A 229 -12.54 -23.08 -2.79
CA GLU A 229 -14.00 -23.01 -2.82
C GLU A 229 -14.55 -22.81 -4.25
N GLU A 230 -13.84 -22.05 -5.09
CA GLU A 230 -14.28 -21.69 -6.44
C GLU A 230 -13.18 -21.91 -7.49
N PRO A 231 -12.65 -23.15 -7.63
CA PRO A 231 -11.48 -23.43 -8.47
C PRO A 231 -11.69 -23.09 -9.95
N GLU A 232 -12.92 -23.12 -10.46
CA GLU A 232 -13.23 -22.67 -11.83
C GLU A 232 -13.02 -21.17 -12.01
N ILE A 233 -13.35 -20.38 -10.97
CA ILE A 233 -13.13 -18.91 -11.00
C ILE A 233 -11.65 -18.63 -10.87
N ALA A 234 -10.96 -19.34 -9.98
CA ALA A 234 -9.50 -19.26 -9.86
C ALA A 234 -8.80 -19.48 -11.21
N LEU A 235 -9.19 -20.52 -11.96
CA LEU A 235 -8.63 -20.79 -13.29
C LEU A 235 -8.89 -19.67 -14.30
N LYS A 236 -10.07 -19.03 -14.27
CA LYS A 236 -10.36 -17.89 -15.18
C LYS A 236 -9.43 -16.71 -14.95
N ARG A 237 -8.92 -16.54 -13.72
CA ARG A 237 -7.97 -15.49 -13.36
C ARG A 237 -6.54 -15.90 -13.64
N LEU A 238 -6.16 -17.12 -13.24
CA LEU A 238 -4.75 -17.56 -13.25
C LEU A 238 -4.26 -17.99 -14.65
N LEU A 239 -5.12 -18.55 -15.51
CA LEU A 239 -4.69 -18.98 -16.84
C LEU A 239 -4.17 -17.82 -17.70
N PRO A 240 -4.87 -16.66 -17.81
CA PRO A 240 -4.33 -15.50 -18.53
C PRO A 240 -3.02 -14.99 -17.94
N LEU A 241 -2.84 -15.06 -16.61
CA LEU A 241 -1.60 -14.68 -15.96
C LEU A 241 -0.45 -15.64 -16.32
N SER A 242 -0.73 -16.95 -16.44
CA SER A 242 0.28 -17.92 -16.86
C SER A 242 0.75 -17.70 -18.30
N ASP A 243 -0.14 -17.23 -19.18
CA ASP A 243 0.22 -16.87 -20.54
C ASP A 243 1.07 -15.59 -20.58
N LYS A 244 0.76 -14.62 -19.72
CA LYS A 244 1.50 -13.36 -19.61
C LYS A 244 2.85 -13.53 -18.90
N PHE A 245 2.94 -14.43 -17.94
CA PHE A 245 4.12 -14.69 -17.12
C PHE A 245 4.53 -16.17 -17.22
N PRO A 246 4.98 -16.65 -18.39
CA PRO A 246 5.22 -18.07 -18.66
C PRO A 246 6.29 -18.69 -17.76
N GLU A 247 7.24 -17.87 -17.28
CA GLU A 247 8.34 -18.30 -16.40
C GLU A 247 7.96 -18.31 -14.90
N ASN A 248 6.70 -18.03 -14.54
CA ASN A 248 6.29 -18.01 -13.15
C ASN A 248 5.83 -19.41 -12.68
N ALA A 249 6.71 -20.09 -11.94
CA ALA A 249 6.45 -21.42 -11.40
C ALA A 249 5.27 -21.47 -10.44
N ILE A 250 5.06 -20.39 -9.64
CA ILE A 250 4.03 -20.34 -8.60
C ILE A 250 2.62 -20.27 -9.23
N ILE A 251 2.44 -19.49 -10.29
CA ILE A 251 1.15 -19.42 -11.00
C ILE A 251 0.78 -20.80 -11.55
N LYS A 252 1.74 -21.51 -12.18
CA LYS A 252 1.52 -22.88 -12.67
C LYS A 252 1.15 -23.86 -11.56
N TYR A 253 1.79 -23.74 -10.40
CA TYR A 253 1.44 -24.52 -9.22
C TYR A 253 0.00 -24.26 -8.76
N TYR A 254 -0.45 -23.00 -8.70
CA TYR A 254 -1.83 -22.69 -8.32
C TYR A 254 -2.85 -23.17 -9.37
N ILE A 255 -2.55 -23.07 -10.65
CA ILE A 255 -3.39 -23.63 -11.72
C ILE A 255 -3.53 -25.15 -11.54
N ALA A 256 -2.45 -25.84 -11.24
CA ALA A 256 -2.48 -27.28 -10.98
C ALA A 256 -3.34 -27.62 -9.75
N THR A 257 -3.22 -26.85 -8.68
CA THR A 257 -4.03 -27.03 -7.47
C THR A 257 -5.53 -26.87 -7.79
N ALA A 258 -5.89 -25.86 -8.59
CA ALA A 258 -7.26 -25.65 -9.03
C ALA A 258 -7.77 -26.83 -9.88
N TYR A 259 -6.96 -27.34 -10.83
CA TYR A 259 -7.34 -28.53 -11.60
C TYR A 259 -7.50 -29.78 -10.74
N ARG A 260 -6.65 -29.99 -9.73
CA ARG A 260 -6.82 -31.10 -8.77
C ARG A 260 -8.14 -30.99 -8.01
N ARG A 261 -8.53 -29.77 -7.58
CA ARG A 261 -9.82 -29.54 -6.93
C ARG A 261 -11.01 -29.89 -7.83
N LEU A 262 -10.84 -29.73 -9.14
CA LEU A 262 -11.82 -30.14 -10.16
C LEU A 262 -11.67 -31.61 -10.59
N GLU A 263 -10.87 -32.41 -9.87
CA GLU A 263 -10.57 -33.83 -10.15
C GLU A 263 -9.98 -34.06 -11.57
N ASN A 264 -9.41 -32.99 -12.19
CA ASN A 264 -8.72 -33.10 -13.46
C ASN A 264 -7.21 -33.32 -13.21
N PHE A 265 -6.89 -34.54 -12.75
CA PHE A 265 -5.57 -34.89 -12.30
C PHE A 265 -4.52 -34.85 -13.43
N GLU A 266 -4.89 -35.16 -14.67
CA GLU A 266 -3.98 -35.11 -15.82
C GLU A 266 -3.51 -33.68 -16.10
N LYS A 267 -4.42 -32.72 -16.11
CA LYS A 267 -4.06 -31.29 -16.26
C LYS A 267 -3.27 -30.78 -15.07
N ALA A 268 -3.62 -31.19 -13.86
CA ALA A 268 -2.86 -30.86 -12.67
C ALA A 268 -1.40 -31.33 -12.79
N ILE A 269 -1.19 -32.60 -13.18
CA ILE A 269 0.14 -33.16 -13.41
C ILE A 269 0.90 -32.39 -14.49
N TYR A 270 0.24 -32.01 -15.57
CA TYR A 270 0.87 -31.22 -16.63
C TYR A 270 1.43 -29.88 -16.06
N TYR A 271 0.61 -29.09 -15.38
CA TYR A 271 1.04 -27.80 -14.83
C TYR A 271 2.05 -27.94 -13.69
N LEU A 272 1.99 -29.02 -12.88
CA LEU A 272 3.00 -29.30 -11.85
C LEU A 272 4.37 -29.60 -12.47
N ASN A 273 4.41 -30.40 -13.54
CA ASN A 273 5.67 -30.64 -14.24
C ASN A 273 6.26 -29.37 -14.84
N GLU A 274 5.43 -28.49 -15.41
CA GLU A 274 5.84 -27.16 -15.88
C GLU A 274 6.41 -26.31 -14.74
N SER A 275 5.73 -26.29 -13.56
CA SER A 275 6.18 -25.57 -12.38
C SER A 275 7.54 -26.08 -11.88
N ILE A 276 7.70 -27.41 -11.76
CA ILE A 276 8.94 -28.04 -11.30
C ILE A 276 10.08 -27.85 -12.29
N ALA A 277 9.78 -27.78 -13.60
CA ALA A 277 10.78 -27.51 -14.63
C ALA A 277 11.35 -26.08 -14.53
N LEU A 278 10.52 -25.11 -14.10
CA LEU A 278 10.92 -23.73 -13.89
C LEU A 278 11.66 -23.53 -12.57
N ASP A 279 11.19 -24.15 -11.49
CA ASP A 279 11.86 -24.12 -10.18
C ASP A 279 11.79 -25.49 -9.50
N ASN A 280 12.88 -26.22 -9.55
CA ASN A 280 13.00 -27.55 -8.98
C ASN A 280 13.27 -27.58 -7.47
N ASN A 281 13.43 -26.42 -6.82
CA ASN A 281 13.61 -26.29 -5.38
C ASN A 281 12.29 -26.15 -4.64
N MET A 282 11.20 -25.85 -5.34
CA MET A 282 9.87 -25.78 -4.72
C MET A 282 9.42 -27.20 -4.32
N VAL A 283 9.15 -27.37 -3.04
CA VAL A 283 8.70 -28.68 -2.50
C VAL A 283 7.22 -28.90 -2.69
N GLU A 284 6.43 -27.83 -2.61
CA GLU A 284 4.98 -27.87 -2.72
C GLU A 284 4.49 -28.47 -4.05
N PRO A 285 4.99 -28.08 -5.24
CA PRO A 285 4.61 -28.73 -6.50
C PRO A 285 4.99 -30.21 -6.56
N ILE A 286 6.11 -30.60 -5.93
CA ILE A 286 6.55 -32.00 -5.91
C ILE A 286 5.60 -32.83 -5.05
N ASN A 287 5.20 -32.33 -3.88
CA ASN A 287 4.22 -32.98 -3.02
C ASN A 287 2.85 -33.10 -3.71
N GLU A 288 2.36 -32.00 -4.30
CA GLU A 288 1.12 -31.99 -5.06
C GLU A 288 1.12 -32.97 -6.23
N LEU A 289 2.27 -33.12 -6.91
CA LEU A 289 2.43 -34.11 -7.98
C LEU A 289 2.26 -35.54 -7.45
N GLY A 290 2.82 -35.84 -6.27
CA GLY A 290 2.62 -37.09 -5.58
C GLY A 290 1.14 -37.35 -5.24
N ILE A 291 0.44 -36.33 -4.76
CA ILE A 291 -1.00 -36.44 -4.44
C ILE A 291 -1.80 -36.77 -5.71
N ASN A 292 -1.55 -36.08 -6.82
CA ASN A 292 -2.26 -36.30 -8.09
C ASN A 292 -2.00 -37.72 -8.65
N TYR A 293 -0.76 -38.24 -8.59
CA TYR A 293 -0.47 -39.62 -8.96
C TYR A 293 -1.19 -40.63 -8.04
N ALA A 294 -1.26 -40.34 -6.74
CA ALA A 294 -1.98 -41.20 -5.81
C ALA A 294 -3.49 -41.28 -6.11
N TYR A 295 -4.11 -40.15 -6.48
CA TYR A 295 -5.51 -40.14 -6.91
C TYR A 295 -5.75 -40.94 -8.20
N LEU A 296 -4.81 -40.95 -9.11
CA LEU A 296 -4.85 -41.77 -10.33
C LEU A 296 -4.50 -43.26 -10.07
N GLY A 297 -4.16 -43.64 -8.82
CA GLY A 297 -3.74 -45.00 -8.46
C GLY A 297 -2.30 -45.34 -8.85
N ASP A 298 -1.53 -44.38 -9.36
CA ASP A 298 -0.11 -44.56 -9.69
C ASP A 298 0.76 -44.35 -8.44
N PHE A 299 0.63 -45.27 -7.50
CA PHE A 299 1.32 -45.20 -6.21
C PHE A 299 2.85 -45.30 -6.33
N GLU A 300 3.37 -45.85 -7.43
CA GLU A 300 4.82 -45.91 -7.66
C GLU A 300 5.42 -44.52 -7.98
N ASN A 301 4.79 -43.75 -8.85
CA ASN A 301 5.22 -42.37 -9.14
C ASN A 301 4.89 -41.44 -7.98
N ALA A 302 3.74 -41.59 -7.31
CA ALA A 302 3.42 -40.86 -6.08
C ALA A 302 4.52 -41.03 -5.02
N LEU A 303 4.97 -42.28 -4.80
CA LEU A 303 6.01 -42.61 -3.83
C LEU A 303 7.35 -41.95 -4.14
N LYS A 304 7.73 -41.83 -5.43
CA LYS A 304 8.96 -41.12 -5.85
C LYS A 304 8.87 -39.64 -5.49
N CYS A 305 7.73 -39.00 -5.78
CA CYS A 305 7.49 -37.60 -5.47
C CYS A 305 7.49 -37.32 -3.96
N PHE A 306 6.72 -38.10 -3.19
CA PHE A 306 6.66 -37.95 -1.74
C PHE A 306 8.01 -38.18 -1.05
N LYS A 307 8.80 -39.17 -1.50
CA LYS A 307 10.16 -39.35 -0.97
C LYS A 307 11.04 -38.14 -1.20
N LYS A 308 11.04 -37.59 -2.41
CA LYS A 308 11.81 -36.38 -2.74
C LYS A 308 11.38 -35.22 -1.87
N ALA A 309 10.07 -35.01 -1.69
CA ALA A 309 9.53 -33.93 -0.84
C ALA A 309 9.89 -34.17 0.64
N PHE A 310 9.77 -35.39 1.12
CA PHE A 310 10.10 -35.76 2.49
C PHE A 310 11.59 -35.60 2.83
N GLU A 311 12.47 -35.90 1.90
CA GLU A 311 13.92 -35.67 2.07
C GLU A 311 14.24 -34.21 2.35
N ALA A 312 13.49 -33.28 1.74
CA ALA A 312 13.69 -31.84 1.91
C ALA A 312 13.05 -31.27 3.19
N THR A 313 11.86 -31.76 3.58
CA THR A 313 11.05 -31.13 4.66
C THR A 313 11.03 -31.89 5.96
N ARG A 314 11.12 -33.21 5.91
CA ARG A 314 10.83 -34.12 7.05
C ARG A 314 9.42 -33.97 7.61
N ASP A 315 8.49 -33.51 6.77
CA ASP A 315 7.11 -33.28 7.13
C ASP A 315 6.36 -34.58 7.42
N ILE A 316 5.56 -34.63 8.50
CA ILE A 316 4.84 -35.84 8.93
C ILE A 316 3.70 -36.19 7.95
N GLU A 317 3.01 -35.19 7.37
CA GLU A 317 1.93 -35.43 6.41
C GLU A 317 2.47 -36.11 5.15
N ILE A 318 3.63 -35.68 4.68
CA ILE A 318 4.30 -36.30 3.53
C ILE A 318 4.74 -37.75 3.91
N CYS A 319 5.21 -37.96 5.14
CA CYS A 319 5.56 -39.32 5.62
C CYS A 319 4.35 -40.25 5.67
N THR A 320 3.18 -39.73 6.10
CA THR A 320 1.93 -40.53 6.10
C THR A 320 1.48 -40.84 4.68
N ASN A 321 1.64 -39.94 3.72
CA ASN A 321 1.38 -40.19 2.30
C ASN A 321 2.30 -41.29 1.74
N ILE A 322 3.58 -41.33 2.15
CA ILE A 322 4.50 -42.45 1.81
C ILE A 322 4.00 -43.79 2.37
N ILE A 323 3.54 -43.81 3.63
CA ILE A 323 3.00 -45.00 4.25
C ILE A 323 1.79 -45.52 3.48
N MET A 324 0.85 -44.59 3.14
CA MET A 324 -0.35 -44.94 2.39
C MET A 324 -0.03 -45.51 0.99
N CYS A 325 0.95 -44.93 0.30
CA CYS A 325 1.43 -45.45 -0.98
C CYS A 325 1.97 -46.91 -0.82
N TYR A 326 2.79 -47.17 0.20
CA TYR A 326 3.30 -48.52 0.44
C TYR A 326 2.20 -49.50 0.76
N LEU A 327 1.18 -49.10 1.53
CA LEU A 327 0.03 -49.96 1.84
C LEU A 327 -0.77 -50.33 0.58
N ASN A 328 -1.02 -49.33 -0.30
CA ASN A 328 -1.69 -49.55 -1.58
C ASN A 328 -0.87 -50.45 -2.54
N LEU A 329 0.45 -50.41 -2.44
CA LEU A 329 1.36 -51.28 -3.18
C LEU A 329 1.56 -52.68 -2.52
N ASN A 330 0.83 -53.01 -1.44
CA ASN A 330 0.98 -54.22 -0.63
C ASN A 330 2.39 -54.40 -0.05
N LYS A 331 3.15 -53.34 0.18
CA LYS A 331 4.52 -53.35 0.72
C LYS A 331 4.49 -53.05 2.24
N LEU A 332 3.95 -54.05 3.01
CA LEU A 332 3.65 -53.84 4.44
C LEU A 332 4.90 -53.57 5.29
N GLU A 333 6.04 -54.19 4.99
CA GLU A 333 7.26 -54.02 5.77
C GLU A 333 7.86 -52.62 5.57
N GLU A 334 7.80 -52.07 4.35
CA GLU A 334 8.21 -50.73 4.05
C GLU A 334 7.27 -49.69 4.71
N ALA A 335 5.97 -49.95 4.71
CA ALA A 335 5.00 -49.13 5.42
C ALA A 335 5.30 -49.07 6.93
N LYS A 336 5.61 -50.22 7.57
CA LYS A 336 6.01 -50.27 8.99
C LYS A 336 7.25 -49.47 9.29
N LYS A 337 8.28 -49.55 8.42
CA LYS A 337 9.50 -48.72 8.57
C LYS A 337 9.19 -47.24 8.59
N HIS A 338 8.36 -46.75 7.64
CA HIS A 338 8.00 -45.33 7.56
C HIS A 338 7.06 -44.93 8.70
N LEU A 339 6.20 -45.80 9.20
CA LEU A 339 5.40 -45.54 10.39
C LEU A 339 6.28 -45.29 11.62
N ASN A 340 7.37 -46.06 11.78
CA ASN A 340 8.33 -45.81 12.87
C ASN A 340 9.07 -44.47 12.70
N ILE A 341 9.35 -44.06 11.45
CA ILE A 341 9.93 -42.75 11.16
C ILE A 341 8.94 -41.63 11.52
N ALA A 342 7.67 -41.75 11.09
CA ALA A 342 6.63 -40.76 11.39
C ALA A 342 6.42 -40.62 12.90
N LYS A 343 6.38 -41.75 13.67
CA LYS A 343 6.30 -41.71 15.13
C LYS A 343 7.52 -41.09 15.82
N ALA A 344 8.68 -41.11 15.19
CA ALA A 344 9.87 -40.43 15.71
C ALA A 344 9.80 -38.94 15.49
N ILE A 345 8.99 -38.44 14.51
CA ILE A 345 8.70 -37.06 14.26
C ILE A 345 7.64 -36.54 15.23
N ASP A 346 6.48 -37.19 15.23
CA ASP A 346 5.38 -36.94 16.17
C ASP A 346 4.64 -38.25 16.50
N LYS A 347 4.77 -38.71 17.73
CA LYS A 347 4.14 -39.99 18.17
C LYS A 347 2.65 -39.83 18.49
N ASP A 348 2.20 -38.61 18.77
CA ASP A 348 0.84 -38.30 19.22
C ASP A 348 -0.07 -37.85 18.06
N ASP A 349 0.44 -37.87 16.82
CA ASP A 349 -0.33 -37.57 15.63
C ASP A 349 -1.52 -38.52 15.45
N GLU A 350 -2.73 -37.97 15.32
CA GLU A 350 -3.98 -38.75 15.25
C GLU A 350 -4.06 -39.62 14.00
N VAL A 351 -3.48 -39.22 12.87
CA VAL A 351 -3.48 -39.94 11.61
C VAL A 351 -2.68 -41.24 11.76
N LEU A 352 -1.59 -41.22 12.52
CA LEU A 352 -0.78 -42.44 12.76
C LEU A 352 -1.54 -43.53 13.54
N VAL A 353 -2.42 -43.11 14.44
CA VAL A 353 -3.28 -44.07 15.19
C VAL A 353 -4.22 -44.80 14.24
N ASP A 354 -4.83 -44.07 13.30
CA ASP A 354 -5.72 -44.67 12.31
C ASP A 354 -4.97 -45.57 11.31
N ILE A 355 -3.79 -45.13 10.86
CA ILE A 355 -2.91 -45.96 10.02
C ILE A 355 -2.54 -47.26 10.74
N GLU A 356 -2.17 -47.24 12.01
CA GLU A 356 -1.85 -48.44 12.78
C GLU A 356 -3.04 -49.38 12.90
N ARG A 357 -4.22 -48.85 13.15
CA ARG A 357 -5.45 -49.65 13.21
C ARG A 357 -5.73 -50.32 11.87
N TYR A 358 -5.58 -49.59 10.78
CA TYR A 358 -5.74 -50.12 9.43
C TYR A 358 -4.72 -51.24 9.13
N MET A 359 -3.45 -51.04 9.44
CA MET A 359 -2.38 -52.05 9.23
C MET A 359 -2.61 -53.32 10.05
N LYS A 360 -3.08 -53.21 11.30
CA LYS A 360 -3.44 -54.38 12.12
C LYS A 360 -4.56 -55.23 11.52
N ASN A 361 -5.50 -54.56 10.83
CA ASN A 361 -6.61 -55.26 10.17
C ASN A 361 -6.17 -55.97 8.89
N LEU A 362 -5.18 -55.43 8.16
CA LEU A 362 -4.58 -56.08 6.97
C LEU A 362 -3.70 -57.30 7.32
N SER A 363 -3.24 -57.40 8.58
CA SER A 363 -2.35 -58.48 9.04
C SER A 363 -3.11 -59.69 9.60
N LYS A 364 -4.44 -59.59 9.65
CA LYS A 364 -5.35 -60.68 10.04
C LYS A 364 -5.89 -61.42 8.82
#